data_f8cf7f22a4f55342c04c55252bd2923c
#
_entry.id   f8cf7f22a4f55342c04c55252bd2923c
#
_cell.length_a   1.000
_cell.length_b   1.000
_cell.length_c   1.000
_cell.angle_alpha   90.00
_cell.angle_beta   90.00
_cell.angle_gamma   90.00
#
_symmetry.space_group_name_H-M   'P 1'
#
loop_
_entity.id
_entity.type
_entity.pdbx_description
1 polymer ?
#
loop_
_entity_poly.entity_id
_entity_poly.type
_entity_poly.pdbx_seq_one_letter_code
_entity_poly.pdbx_strand_id
1 'polypeptide(L)'
;MNVVILTPEKKVFKGSATSVKVPGIGGSFEILRNHAPVVSSLENGTVRVLAEGGERLLFHINSGFVEVLNNEVSILAQGLTEE
;
A
#
# COMPACT_ATOMS: atom_id res chain seq x y z
N MET A 1 -10.58 -1.12 -6.19
CA MET A 1 -10.26 -0.07 -5.21
C MET A 1 -9.16 0.83 -5.72
N ASN A 2 -9.17 2.06 -5.29
CA ASN A 2 -8.16 3.02 -5.71
C ASN A 2 -7.01 3.00 -4.73
N VAL A 3 -5.78 3.03 -5.24
CA VAL A 3 -4.57 2.97 -4.42
C VAL A 3 -3.67 4.13 -4.80
N VAL A 4 -3.16 4.83 -3.80
CA VAL A 4 -2.12 5.82 -4.00
C VAL A 4 -0.99 5.55 -3.02
N ILE A 5 0.24 5.61 -3.52
CA ILE A 5 1.45 5.45 -2.70
C ILE A 5 2.27 6.71 -2.87
N LEU A 6 2.55 7.35 -1.74
CA LEU A 6 3.28 8.62 -1.70
C LEU A 6 4.53 8.48 -0.85
N THR A 7 5.58 9.20 -1.25
CA THR A 7 6.71 9.48 -0.37
C THR A 7 6.72 10.98 -0.10
N PRO A 8 7.54 11.46 0.84
CA PRO A 8 7.61 12.90 1.05
C PRO A 8 7.98 13.69 -0.21
N GLU A 9 8.70 13.05 -1.14
CA GLU A 9 9.18 13.73 -2.34
C GLU A 9 8.22 13.67 -3.50
N LYS A 10 7.45 12.57 -3.64
CA LYS A 10 6.67 12.40 -4.86
C LYS A 10 5.57 11.35 -4.69
N LYS A 11 4.69 11.33 -5.68
CA LYS A 11 3.71 10.25 -5.85
C LYS A 11 4.39 9.12 -6.60
N VAL A 12 4.40 7.94 -6.01
CA VAL A 12 5.09 6.77 -6.58
C VAL A 12 4.15 5.95 -7.44
N PHE A 13 2.90 5.80 -6.99
CA PHE A 13 1.91 4.99 -7.69
C PHE A 13 0.52 5.56 -7.46
N LYS A 14 -0.30 5.50 -8.51
CA LYS A 14 -1.72 5.81 -8.40
C LYS A 14 -2.45 4.96 -9.42
N GLY A 15 -3.42 4.17 -8.98
CA GLY A 15 -4.18 3.33 -9.88
C GLY A 15 -5.17 2.46 -9.16
N SER A 16 -5.88 1.63 -9.93
CA SER A 16 -6.84 0.67 -9.40
C SER A 16 -6.17 -0.66 -9.15
N ALA A 17 -6.53 -1.29 -8.05
CA ALA A 17 -5.95 -2.57 -7.68
C ALA A 17 -7.03 -3.51 -7.16
N THR A 18 -6.73 -4.81 -7.24
CA THR A 18 -7.60 -5.84 -6.68
C THR A 18 -7.15 -6.21 -5.27
N SER A 19 -5.87 -6.02 -4.96
CA SER A 19 -5.36 -6.30 -3.61
C SER A 19 -4.09 -5.51 -3.34
N VAL A 20 -3.88 -5.19 -2.07
CA VAL A 20 -2.65 -4.56 -1.60
C VAL A 20 -2.24 -5.26 -0.32
N LYS A 21 -1.02 -5.80 -0.28
CA LYS A 21 -0.49 -6.42 0.94
C LYS A 21 0.56 -5.49 1.53
N VAL A 22 0.46 -5.25 2.83
CA VAL A 22 1.32 -4.28 3.51
C VAL A 22 1.97 -4.91 4.75
N PRO A 23 3.19 -4.44 5.11
CA PRO A 23 3.89 -4.95 6.29
C PRO A 23 3.46 -4.16 7.54
N GLY A 24 2.29 -4.47 8.08
CA GLY A 24 1.81 -3.82 9.29
C GLY A 24 2.70 -4.15 10.47
N ILE A 25 2.79 -3.22 11.44
CA ILE A 25 3.62 -3.43 12.63
C ILE A 25 3.17 -4.66 13.41
N GLY A 26 1.88 -4.92 13.47
CA GLY A 26 1.34 -6.10 14.14
C GLY A 26 1.37 -7.35 13.29
N GLY A 27 1.92 -7.29 12.09
CA GLY A 27 1.94 -8.38 11.14
C GLY A 27 1.45 -7.91 9.78
N SER A 28 1.90 -8.60 8.73
CA SER A 28 1.44 -8.30 7.36
C SER A 28 -0.04 -8.59 7.23
N PHE A 29 -0.73 -7.75 6.46
CA PHE A 29 -2.13 -8.03 6.14
C PHE A 29 -2.44 -7.60 4.72
N GLU A 30 -3.51 -8.17 4.19
CA GLU A 30 -3.91 -7.92 2.80
C GLU A 30 -5.21 -7.13 2.78
N ILE A 31 -5.22 -6.09 1.94
CA ILE A 31 -6.37 -5.22 1.77
C ILE A 31 -7.03 -5.60 0.46
N LEU A 32 -8.25 -6.10 0.56
CA LEU A 32 -9.04 -6.48 -0.61
C LEU A 32 -10.13 -5.45 -0.85
N ARG A 33 -10.79 -5.58 -1.98
CA ARG A 33 -11.88 -4.66 -2.35
C ARG A 33 -12.92 -4.60 -1.23
N ASN A 34 -13.35 -3.38 -0.90
CA ASN A 34 -14.36 -3.12 0.14
C ASN A 34 -13.90 -3.51 1.54
N HIS A 35 -12.60 -3.48 1.78
CA HIS A 35 -12.04 -3.74 3.10
C HIS A 35 -12.59 -2.73 4.11
N ALA A 36 -12.81 -3.19 5.34
CA ALA A 36 -13.25 -2.31 6.42
C ALA A 36 -12.23 -1.18 6.66
N PRO A 37 -12.67 -0.02 7.14
CA PRO A 37 -11.75 1.07 7.42
C PRO A 37 -10.66 0.64 8.39
N VAL A 38 -9.42 1.01 8.08
CA VAL A 38 -8.28 0.69 8.94
C VAL A 38 -7.22 1.77 8.78
N VAL A 39 -6.53 2.04 9.87
CA VAL A 39 -5.34 2.90 9.90
C VAL A 39 -4.26 2.09 10.60
N SER A 40 -3.09 1.98 9.99
CA SER A 40 -2.02 1.17 10.56
C SER A 40 -0.66 1.74 10.22
N SER A 41 0.25 1.69 11.20
CA SER A 41 1.66 1.96 10.94
C SER A 41 2.27 0.74 10.27
N LEU A 42 3.24 1.00 9.40
CA LEU A 42 3.94 -0.03 8.64
C LEU A 42 5.39 -0.08 9.06
N GLU A 43 5.95 -1.28 9.07
CA GLU A 43 7.36 -1.47 9.38
C GLU A 43 8.14 -1.78 8.11
N ASN A 44 9.44 -1.97 8.26
CA ASN A 44 10.31 -2.36 7.16
C ASN A 44 9.77 -3.62 6.50
N GLY A 45 9.60 -3.57 5.20
CA GLY A 45 9.08 -4.73 4.47
C GLY A 45 8.62 -4.36 3.07
N THR A 46 7.87 -5.26 2.46
CA THR A 46 7.43 -5.13 1.07
C THR A 46 5.93 -4.81 1.01
N VAL A 47 5.60 -3.80 0.21
CA VAL A 47 4.23 -3.52 -0.20
C VAL A 47 4.02 -4.15 -1.57
N ARG A 48 2.99 -5.00 -1.68
CA ARG A 48 2.66 -5.66 -2.95
C ARG A 48 1.32 -5.13 -3.44
N VAL A 49 1.29 -4.63 -4.67
CA VAL A 49 0.07 -4.16 -5.32
C VAL A 49 -0.24 -5.09 -6.48
N LEU A 50 -1.46 -5.65 -6.48
CA LEU A 50 -1.97 -6.39 -7.62
C LEU A 50 -2.91 -5.44 -8.36
N ALA A 51 -2.44 -4.89 -9.47
CA ALA A 51 -3.19 -3.92 -10.24
C ALA A 51 -4.36 -4.59 -10.97
N GLU A 52 -5.37 -3.80 -11.31
CA GLU A 52 -6.56 -4.31 -11.98
C GLU A 52 -6.24 -5.04 -13.28
N GLY A 53 -5.22 -4.58 -14.00
CA GLY A 53 -4.82 -5.19 -15.27
C GLY A 53 -4.01 -6.47 -15.11
N GLY A 54 -3.81 -6.95 -13.88
CA GLY A 54 -3.05 -8.17 -13.62
C GLY A 54 -1.59 -7.94 -13.30
N GLU A 55 -1.13 -6.71 -13.38
CA GLU A 55 0.27 -6.38 -13.10
C GLU A 55 0.55 -6.46 -11.61
N ARG A 56 1.71 -7.02 -11.26
CA ARG A 56 2.14 -7.16 -9.87
C ARG A 56 3.30 -6.21 -9.62
N LEU A 57 3.12 -5.31 -8.67
CA LEU A 57 4.12 -4.31 -8.34
C LEU A 57 4.63 -4.54 -6.92
N LEU A 58 5.93 -4.45 -6.73
CA LEU A 58 6.55 -4.63 -5.42
C LEU A 58 7.37 -3.40 -5.07
N PHE A 59 7.16 -2.89 -3.86
CA PHE A 59 7.91 -1.75 -3.34
C PHE A 59 8.45 -2.13 -1.98
N HIS A 60 9.75 -1.91 -1.74
CA HIS A 60 10.32 -2.07 -0.42
C HIS A 60 10.24 -0.74 0.31
N ILE A 61 9.80 -0.75 1.56
CA ILE A 61 9.73 0.46 2.39
C ILE A 61 10.46 0.24 3.69
N ASN A 62 11.01 1.32 4.27
CA ASN A 62 11.62 1.26 5.60
C ASN A 62 10.56 1.43 6.68
N SER A 63 9.60 2.30 6.44
CA SER A 63 8.51 2.55 7.36
C SER A 63 7.38 3.22 6.59
N GLY A 64 6.24 3.33 7.22
CA GLY A 64 5.12 3.98 6.56
C GLY A 64 3.84 3.92 7.36
N PHE A 65 2.77 4.22 6.65
CA PHE A 65 1.46 4.37 7.24
C PHE A 65 0.44 4.09 6.15
N VAL A 66 -0.60 3.34 6.48
CA VAL A 66 -1.68 3.06 5.53
C VAL A 66 -3.01 3.46 6.12
N GLU A 67 -3.85 4.05 5.28
CA GLU A 67 -5.24 4.34 5.61
C GLU A 67 -6.13 3.74 4.54
N VAL A 68 -7.16 3.02 4.99
CA VAL A 68 -8.18 2.45 4.10
C VAL A 68 -9.51 3.01 4.50
N LEU A 69 -10.20 3.63 3.54
CA LEU A 69 -11.52 4.22 3.79
C LEU A 69 -12.29 4.26 2.48
N ASN A 70 -13.53 3.77 2.50
CA ASN A 70 -14.43 3.85 1.34
C ASN A 70 -13.79 3.32 0.06
N ASN A 71 -13.16 2.14 0.14
CA ASN A 71 -12.55 1.49 -1.01
C ASN A 71 -11.38 2.28 -1.60
N GLU A 72 -10.76 3.14 -0.79
CA GLU A 72 -9.57 3.91 -1.17
C GLU A 72 -8.45 3.58 -0.21
N VAL A 73 -7.26 3.32 -0.76
CA VAL A 73 -6.08 2.96 0.01
C VAL A 73 -5.02 4.03 -0.21
N SER A 74 -4.58 4.64 0.88
CA SER A 74 -3.51 5.65 0.84
C SER A 74 -2.34 5.14 1.65
N ILE A 75 -1.17 5.07 1.04
CA ILE A 75 0.06 4.65 1.70
C ILE A 75 1.05 5.79 1.64
N LEU A 76 1.54 6.21 2.80
CA LEU A 76 2.63 7.16 2.89
C LEU A 76 3.85 6.38 3.37
N ALA A 77 4.91 6.37 2.57
CA ALA A 77 6.07 5.53 2.84
C ALA A 77 7.35 6.33 2.87
N GLN A 78 8.32 5.84 3.65
CA GLN A 78 9.67 6.40 3.70
C GLN A 78 10.66 5.31 3.32
N GLY A 79 11.73 5.72 2.65
CA GLY A 79 12.77 4.80 2.22
C GLY A 79 12.29 3.83 1.16
N LEU A 80 11.40 4.29 0.29
CA LEU A 80 10.79 3.42 -0.72
C LEU A 80 11.73 3.19 -1.88
N THR A 81 11.87 1.91 -2.26
CA THR A 81 12.57 1.51 -3.49
C THR A 81 11.68 0.53 -4.25
N GLU A 82 11.64 0.67 -5.55
CA GLU A 82 10.91 -0.24 -6.43
C GLU A 82 11.72 -1.50 -6.65
N GLU A 83 11.04 -2.64 -6.57
CA GLU A 83 11.70 -3.93 -6.81
C GLU A 83 11.41 -4.45 -8.20
#